data_2ac10b53dcdbdfeb9c336670845b7b78
#
_entry.id   2ac10b53dcdbdfeb9c336670845b7b78
#
_cell.length_a   1.000
_cell.length_b   1.000
_cell.length_c   1.000
_cell.angle_alpha   90.00
_cell.angle_beta   90.00
_cell.angle_gamma   90.00
#
_symmetry.space_group_name_H-M   'P 1'
#
loop_
_entity.id
_entity.type
_entity.pdbx_description
1 polymer ?
#
loop_
_entity_poly.entity_id
_entity_poly.type
_entity_poly.pdbx_seq_one_letter_code
_entity_poly.pdbx_strand_id
1 'polypeptide(L)'
;MKDMNKTVKTSLITLSVLIIWMLTGVFSNKDKTSIVETINTDQTINSTLVSAKVFKSQPKISFAVLRGRTEANRSVFIAAETNGVVEKIFYEKGDEVKQGKIICKLSVDARKARLDEANALMKQKELEWQASKTLVEKGYRSQTQLAASLASYDASKALVKQMEQELDNINIRAPFDGIFNEKLAEIGDFLSVGKPCGKVVDY
;
A
#
# COMPACT_ATOMS: atom_id res chain seq x y z
N MET A 1 2.78 18.46 75.07
CA MET A 1 2.88 17.44 74.01
C MET A 1 1.58 17.49 73.25
N LYS A 2 1.65 18.06 72.03
CA LYS A 2 0.56 18.63 71.24
C LYS A 2 -0.34 17.55 70.61
N ASP A 3 -1.64 17.82 70.68
CA ASP A 3 -2.68 16.96 70.15
C ASP A 3 -2.43 16.57 68.69
N MET A 4 -2.17 15.29 68.44
CA MET A 4 -2.11 14.72 67.10
C MET A 4 -3.53 14.64 66.56
N ASN A 5 -3.74 15.24 65.37
CA ASN A 5 -5.01 15.30 64.67
C ASN A 5 -5.67 13.92 64.57
N LYS A 6 -6.98 13.86 64.78
CA LYS A 6 -7.79 12.60 64.72
C LYS A 6 -7.52 11.75 63.46
N THR A 7 -7.28 12.41 62.36
CA THR A 7 -6.98 11.77 61.08
C THR A 7 -5.63 11.06 61.03
N VAL A 8 -4.62 11.61 61.77
CA VAL A 8 -3.29 10.99 61.85
C VAL A 8 -3.33 9.74 62.76
N LYS A 9 -4.15 9.75 63.82
CA LYS A 9 -4.33 8.60 64.68
C LYS A 9 -5.07 7.44 63.96
N THR A 10 -6.08 7.74 63.17
CA THR A 10 -6.78 6.72 62.37
C THR A 10 -5.89 6.13 61.27
N SER A 11 -5.09 6.91 60.58
CA SER A 11 -4.11 6.45 59.59
C SER A 11 -3.03 5.55 60.21
N LEU A 12 -2.57 5.85 61.39
CA LEU A 12 -1.55 5.06 62.08
C LEU A 12 -2.11 3.71 62.56
N ILE A 13 -3.37 3.69 62.97
CA ILE A 13 -4.08 2.44 63.36
C ILE A 13 -4.31 1.54 62.14
N THR A 14 -4.74 2.09 60.99
CA THR A 14 -4.94 1.28 59.78
C THR A 14 -3.63 0.72 59.25
N LEU A 15 -2.56 1.48 59.36
CA LEU A 15 -1.20 1.02 58.94
C LEU A 15 -0.71 -0.12 59.84
N SER A 16 -0.93 -0.03 61.17
CA SER A 16 -0.54 -1.10 62.11
C SER A 16 -1.32 -2.38 61.89
N VAL A 17 -2.62 -2.32 61.58
CA VAL A 17 -3.48 -3.49 61.28
C VAL A 17 -3.00 -4.17 59.98
N LEU A 18 -2.59 -3.40 58.94
CA LEU A 18 -2.05 -3.96 57.70
C LEU A 18 -0.69 -4.65 57.92
N ILE A 19 0.15 -4.14 58.78
CA ILE A 19 1.44 -4.74 59.13
C ILE A 19 1.24 -6.04 59.88
N ILE A 20 0.29 -6.11 60.85
CA ILE A 20 -0.05 -7.29 61.61
C ILE A 20 -0.64 -8.35 60.68
N TRP A 21 -1.48 -7.96 59.70
CA TRP A 21 -2.08 -8.90 58.73
C TRP A 21 -1.00 -9.48 57.78
N MET A 22 -0.02 -8.67 57.39
CA MET A 22 1.09 -9.13 56.58
C MET A 22 2.04 -10.10 57.33
N LEU A 23 2.29 -9.84 58.62
CA LEU A 23 3.11 -10.69 59.47
C LEU A 23 2.44 -12.05 59.78
N THR A 24 1.12 -12.10 59.90
CA THR A 24 0.38 -13.35 60.07
C THR A 24 0.31 -14.20 58.78
N GLY A 25 0.33 -13.56 57.61
CA GLY A 25 0.36 -14.26 56.32
C GLY A 25 1.66 -15.00 56.00
N VAL A 26 2.77 -14.55 56.57
CA VAL A 26 4.12 -15.13 56.31
C VAL A 26 4.37 -16.41 57.12
N PHE A 27 3.63 -16.61 58.24
CA PHE A 27 3.82 -17.79 59.11
C PHE A 27 2.96 -19.01 58.75
N SER A 28 2.20 -18.99 57.70
CA SER A 28 1.38 -20.14 57.29
C SER A 28 2.04 -20.98 56.17
N ASN A 29 3.35 -21.15 56.26
CA ASN A 29 4.02 -22.15 55.43
C ASN A 29 4.09 -23.46 56.26
N LYS A 30 3.06 -24.30 56.14
CA LYS A 30 3.10 -25.66 56.67
C LYS A 30 4.01 -26.48 55.75
N ASP A 31 5.19 -26.70 56.24
CA ASP A 31 6.07 -27.75 55.73
C ASP A 31 5.28 -29.08 55.75
N LYS A 32 4.98 -29.59 54.57
CA LYS A 32 4.60 -30.99 54.41
C LYS A 32 5.81 -31.87 54.65
N THR A 33 6.16 -32.08 55.91
CA THR A 33 7.07 -33.12 56.29
C THR A 33 6.38 -34.44 55.95
N SER A 34 6.90 -35.16 54.99
CA SER A 34 6.52 -36.52 54.67
C SER A 34 6.90 -37.39 55.87
N ILE A 35 5.92 -37.77 56.69
CA ILE A 35 6.10 -38.80 57.70
C ILE A 35 6.28 -40.10 56.94
N VAL A 36 7.51 -40.56 56.85
CA VAL A 36 7.75 -41.95 56.52
C VAL A 36 7.40 -42.76 57.75
N GLU A 37 6.19 -43.21 57.79
CA GLU A 37 5.73 -44.18 58.80
C GLU A 37 6.30 -45.52 58.43
N THR A 38 7.32 -45.94 59.21
CA THR A 38 7.83 -47.32 59.17
C THR A 38 6.76 -48.25 59.73
N ILE A 39 5.92 -48.73 58.85
CA ILE A 39 4.99 -49.80 59.18
C ILE A 39 5.75 -51.12 59.17
N ASN A 40 6.22 -51.54 60.32
CA ASN A 40 6.54 -52.95 60.55
C ASN A 40 5.22 -53.72 60.65
N THR A 41 4.78 -54.23 59.56
CA THR A 41 3.65 -55.14 59.51
C THR A 41 4.11 -56.40 58.78
N ASP A 42 4.36 -57.40 59.54
CA ASP A 42 4.51 -58.78 59.07
C ASP A 42 3.11 -59.29 58.58
N GLN A 43 2.70 -58.70 57.45
CA GLN A 43 1.58 -59.17 56.66
C GLN A 43 2.15 -59.75 55.37
N THR A 44 1.84 -61.05 55.22
CA THR A 44 2.03 -61.74 53.93
C THR A 44 1.24 -61.01 52.88
N ILE A 45 1.90 -60.05 52.23
CA ILE A 45 1.27 -59.31 51.12
C ILE A 45 1.20 -60.28 49.94
N ASN A 46 -0.02 -60.73 49.67
CA ASN A 46 -0.30 -61.34 48.36
C ASN A 46 -0.06 -60.27 47.28
N SER A 47 1.20 -60.15 46.86
CA SER A 47 1.55 -59.23 45.80
C SER A 47 0.96 -59.72 44.49
N THR A 48 -0.07 -59.05 44.03
CA THR A 48 -0.61 -59.30 42.72
C THR A 48 0.44 -58.82 41.67
N LEU A 49 0.89 -59.75 40.85
CA LEU A 49 1.81 -59.41 39.76
C LEU A 49 1.07 -58.48 38.78
N VAL A 50 1.50 -57.24 38.72
CA VAL A 50 1.02 -56.25 37.72
C VAL A 50 2.06 -56.05 36.67
N SER A 51 1.68 -56.13 35.40
CA SER A 51 2.58 -55.79 34.28
C SER A 51 2.58 -54.26 34.09
N ALA A 52 3.69 -53.66 34.40
CA ALA A 52 3.89 -52.22 34.18
C ALA A 52 4.81 -51.99 33.00
N LYS A 53 4.41 -51.10 32.10
CA LYS A 53 5.23 -50.66 30.98
C LYS A 53 5.63 -49.21 31.18
N VAL A 54 6.93 -48.95 31.20
CA VAL A 54 7.43 -47.58 31.30
C VAL A 54 7.43 -46.95 29.93
N PHE A 55 6.64 -45.89 29.77
CA PHE A 55 6.60 -45.11 28.59
C PHE A 55 7.50 -43.87 28.77
N LYS A 56 8.45 -43.69 27.86
CA LYS A 56 9.25 -42.47 27.80
C LYS A 56 8.61 -41.49 26.78
N SER A 57 8.53 -40.24 27.14
CA SER A 57 8.08 -39.22 26.20
C SER A 57 9.10 -39.12 25.05
N GLN A 58 8.60 -39.16 23.83
CA GLN A 58 9.39 -38.90 22.63
C GLN A 58 8.89 -37.65 21.97
N PRO A 59 9.77 -36.79 21.46
CA PRO A 59 9.32 -35.62 20.70
C PRO A 59 8.60 -36.09 19.44
N LYS A 60 7.35 -35.73 19.29
CA LYS A 60 6.54 -36.00 18.10
C LYS A 60 6.37 -34.69 17.34
N ILE A 61 6.95 -34.63 16.16
CA ILE A 61 6.70 -33.54 15.24
C ILE A 61 5.32 -33.74 14.62
N SER A 62 4.40 -32.85 14.89
CA SER A 62 3.08 -32.83 14.22
C SER A 62 3.09 -31.77 13.14
N PHE A 63 2.67 -32.16 11.95
CA PHE A 63 2.49 -31.24 10.84
C PHE A 63 1.01 -30.91 10.70
N ALA A 64 0.70 -29.61 10.65
CA ALA A 64 -0.61 -29.13 10.24
C ALA A 64 -0.56 -28.82 8.74
N VAL A 65 -1.35 -29.54 7.95
CA VAL A 65 -1.51 -29.25 6.52
C VAL A 65 -2.59 -28.18 6.39
N LEU A 66 -2.18 -26.96 6.09
CA LEU A 66 -3.08 -25.85 5.81
C LEU A 66 -3.32 -25.80 4.30
N ARG A 67 -4.58 -25.73 3.91
CA ARG A 67 -4.98 -25.45 2.53
C ARG A 67 -5.24 -23.96 2.41
N GLY A 68 -4.59 -23.32 1.46
CA GLY A 68 -4.76 -21.91 1.16
C GLY A 68 -4.92 -21.70 -0.34
N ARG A 69 -5.39 -20.52 -0.70
CA ARG A 69 -5.42 -20.02 -2.07
C ARG A 69 -4.60 -18.73 -2.10
N THR A 70 -3.72 -18.62 -3.09
CA THR A 70 -3.02 -17.36 -3.34
C THR A 70 -3.92 -16.42 -4.12
N GLU A 71 -3.94 -15.17 -3.72
CA GLU A 71 -4.61 -14.09 -4.42
C GLU A 71 -3.58 -13.03 -4.78
N ALA A 72 -3.85 -12.31 -5.88
CA ALA A 72 -2.99 -11.22 -6.31
C ALA A 72 -3.08 -10.06 -5.31
N ASN A 73 -1.93 -9.47 -4.98
CA ASN A 73 -1.85 -8.27 -4.14
C ASN A 73 -2.57 -7.08 -4.79
N ARG A 74 -2.36 -6.90 -6.12
CA ARG A 74 -3.03 -5.88 -6.92
C ARG A 74 -3.42 -6.45 -8.28
N SER A 75 -4.58 -6.02 -8.78
CA SER A 75 -5.10 -6.44 -10.07
C SER A 75 -5.83 -5.26 -10.71
N VAL A 76 -5.30 -4.73 -11.82
CA VAL A 76 -5.81 -3.51 -12.46
C VAL A 76 -6.01 -3.74 -13.96
N PHE A 77 -7.17 -3.30 -14.45
CA PHE A 77 -7.42 -3.18 -15.88
C PHE A 77 -6.75 -1.92 -16.42
N ILE A 78 -5.98 -2.07 -17.48
CA ILE A 78 -5.27 -0.97 -18.13
C ILE A 78 -6.14 -0.49 -19.27
N ALA A 79 -6.78 0.67 -19.04
CA ALA A 79 -7.77 1.25 -19.94
C ALA A 79 -7.17 2.35 -20.82
N ALA A 80 -7.77 2.54 -21.98
CA ALA A 80 -7.44 3.64 -22.88
C ALA A 80 -7.88 4.99 -22.28
N GLU A 81 -6.99 5.98 -22.30
CA GLU A 81 -7.28 7.36 -21.88
C GLU A 81 -7.78 8.22 -23.04
N THR A 82 -7.63 7.73 -24.27
CA THR A 82 -8.11 8.37 -25.51
C THR A 82 -8.67 7.34 -26.48
N ASN A 83 -9.52 7.81 -27.39
CA ASN A 83 -10.08 6.95 -28.43
C ASN A 83 -9.03 6.63 -29.50
N GLY A 84 -9.04 5.42 -30.05
CA GLY A 84 -8.17 5.07 -31.17
C GLY A 84 -8.19 3.59 -31.50
N VAL A 85 -7.62 3.24 -32.65
CA VAL A 85 -7.43 1.86 -33.07
C VAL A 85 -6.11 1.33 -32.49
N VAL A 86 -6.11 0.12 -31.97
CA VAL A 86 -4.89 -0.53 -31.45
C VAL A 86 -3.94 -0.81 -32.62
N GLU A 87 -2.80 -0.12 -32.62
CA GLU A 87 -1.74 -0.28 -33.62
C GLU A 87 -0.82 -1.45 -33.26
N LYS A 88 -0.48 -1.56 -31.95
CA LYS A 88 0.47 -2.55 -31.47
C LYS A 88 0.24 -2.91 -30.00
N ILE A 89 0.45 -4.17 -29.68
CA ILE A 89 0.52 -4.72 -28.32
C ILE A 89 1.94 -5.27 -28.14
N PHE A 90 2.60 -4.93 -27.04
CA PHE A 90 4.01 -5.23 -26.82
C PHE A 90 4.26 -6.44 -25.91
N TYR A 91 3.22 -6.91 -25.21
CA TYR A 91 3.32 -7.99 -24.22
C TYR A 91 2.28 -9.06 -24.48
N GLU A 92 2.66 -10.29 -24.22
CA GLU A 92 1.77 -11.45 -24.25
C GLU A 92 1.39 -11.88 -22.83
N LYS A 93 0.35 -12.70 -22.71
CA LYS A 93 -0.09 -13.24 -21.42
C LYS A 93 1.03 -14.00 -20.72
N GLY A 94 1.38 -13.59 -19.49
CA GLY A 94 2.43 -14.17 -18.67
C GLY A 94 3.73 -13.37 -18.66
N ASP A 95 3.87 -12.36 -19.51
CA ASP A 95 5.06 -11.52 -19.55
C ASP A 95 5.18 -10.61 -18.33
N GLU A 96 6.40 -10.43 -17.85
CA GLU A 96 6.71 -9.43 -16.81
C GLU A 96 6.74 -8.04 -17.42
N VAL A 97 6.03 -7.11 -16.77
CA VAL A 97 5.93 -5.71 -17.18
C VAL A 97 6.40 -4.81 -16.05
N LYS A 98 7.26 -3.84 -16.38
CA LYS A 98 7.70 -2.81 -15.44
C LYS A 98 6.83 -1.56 -15.55
N GLN A 99 6.68 -0.86 -14.44
CA GLN A 99 5.96 0.42 -14.35
C GLN A 99 6.42 1.39 -15.44
N GLY A 100 5.47 2.07 -16.07
CA GLY A 100 5.70 3.04 -17.14
C GLY A 100 5.99 2.44 -18.52
N LYS A 101 6.16 1.12 -18.66
CA LYS A 101 6.32 0.49 -19.98
C LYS A 101 5.02 0.50 -20.76
N ILE A 102 5.13 0.73 -22.05
CA ILE A 102 3.98 0.75 -22.98
C ILE A 102 3.52 -0.67 -23.21
N ILE A 103 2.27 -0.96 -22.89
CA ILE A 103 1.64 -2.25 -23.12
C ILE A 103 0.91 -2.26 -24.46
N CYS A 104 0.06 -1.27 -24.69
CA CYS A 104 -0.67 -1.07 -25.94
C CYS A 104 -0.37 0.30 -26.48
N LYS A 105 -0.29 0.39 -27.80
CA LYS A 105 -0.16 1.65 -28.53
C LYS A 105 -1.34 1.81 -29.47
N LEU A 106 -2.02 2.95 -29.36
CA LEU A 106 -3.07 3.33 -30.30
C LEU A 106 -2.49 4.06 -31.50
N SER A 107 -3.25 4.12 -32.59
CA SER A 107 -2.86 4.86 -33.79
C SER A 107 -2.68 6.34 -33.52
N VAL A 108 -1.67 6.92 -34.16
CA VAL A 108 -1.33 8.36 -34.02
C VAL A 108 -2.39 9.25 -34.68
N ASP A 109 -2.96 8.77 -35.79
CA ASP A 109 -3.94 9.50 -36.63
C ASP A 109 -3.51 10.97 -36.90
N ALA A 110 -4.47 11.91 -36.78
CA ALA A 110 -4.21 13.34 -36.96
C ALA A 110 -3.58 14.04 -35.75
N ARG A 111 -3.28 13.34 -34.61
CA ARG A 111 -2.82 13.97 -33.37
C ARG A 111 -1.48 14.67 -33.53
N LYS A 112 -0.56 14.07 -34.30
CA LYS A 112 0.72 14.71 -34.59
C LYS A 112 0.54 16.00 -35.36
N ALA A 113 -0.32 15.98 -36.39
CA ALA A 113 -0.62 17.18 -37.18
C ALA A 113 -1.24 18.31 -36.32
N ARG A 114 -2.13 17.96 -35.37
CA ARG A 114 -2.70 18.94 -34.41
C ARG A 114 -1.65 19.49 -33.46
N LEU A 115 -0.72 18.69 -33.00
CA LEU A 115 0.41 19.16 -32.19
C LEU A 115 1.31 20.12 -32.99
N ASP A 116 1.61 19.78 -34.25
CA ASP A 116 2.42 20.64 -35.14
C ASP A 116 1.71 21.99 -35.39
N GLU A 117 0.38 21.97 -35.62
CA GLU A 117 -0.46 23.18 -35.72
C GLU A 117 -0.42 24.03 -34.45
N ALA A 118 -0.60 23.41 -33.27
CA ALA A 118 -0.53 24.11 -31.98
C ALA A 118 0.85 24.73 -31.74
N ASN A 119 1.94 24.04 -32.13
CA ASN A 119 3.30 24.58 -32.05
C ASN A 119 3.50 25.78 -32.97
N ALA A 120 2.98 25.73 -34.19
CA ALA A 120 3.03 26.85 -35.12
C ALA A 120 2.29 28.09 -34.60
N LEU A 121 1.07 27.87 -34.02
CA LEU A 121 0.29 28.92 -33.39
C LEU A 121 1.00 29.52 -32.17
N MET A 122 1.61 28.69 -31.32
CA MET A 122 2.38 29.13 -30.16
C MET A 122 3.55 30.02 -30.64
N LYS A 123 4.27 29.61 -31.69
CA LYS A 123 5.37 30.40 -32.26
C LYS A 123 4.91 31.73 -32.80
N GLN A 124 3.77 31.77 -33.48
CA GLN A 124 3.17 33.02 -33.93
C GLN A 124 2.90 33.97 -32.76
N LYS A 125 2.23 33.44 -31.69
CA LYS A 125 1.85 34.24 -30.51
C LYS A 125 3.08 34.72 -29.72
N GLU A 126 4.13 33.92 -29.68
CA GLU A 126 5.44 34.33 -29.11
C GLU A 126 6.01 35.54 -29.82
N LEU A 127 6.05 35.53 -31.17
CA LEU A 127 6.53 36.64 -31.97
C LEU A 127 5.67 37.91 -31.80
N GLU A 128 4.33 37.77 -31.74
CA GLU A 128 3.41 38.87 -31.46
C GLU A 128 3.64 39.49 -30.08
N TRP A 129 3.91 38.68 -29.06
CA TRP A 129 4.25 39.15 -27.71
C TRP A 129 5.62 39.85 -27.70
N GLN A 130 6.65 39.28 -28.31
CA GLN A 130 7.98 39.89 -28.39
C GLN A 130 7.94 41.25 -29.12
N ALA A 131 7.22 41.33 -30.24
CA ALA A 131 7.00 42.58 -30.95
C ALA A 131 6.23 43.61 -30.09
N SER A 132 5.19 43.16 -29.37
CA SER A 132 4.45 44.05 -28.47
C SER A 132 5.33 44.59 -27.35
N LYS A 133 6.21 43.77 -26.78
CA LYS A 133 7.18 44.18 -25.75
C LYS A 133 8.11 45.27 -26.24
N THR A 134 8.70 45.09 -27.42
CA THR A 134 9.57 46.08 -28.04
C THR A 134 8.85 47.40 -28.35
N LEU A 135 7.58 47.33 -28.79
CA LEU A 135 6.77 48.51 -29.06
C LEU A 135 6.39 49.28 -27.81
N VAL A 136 6.13 48.62 -26.72
CA VAL A 136 5.87 49.25 -25.41
C VAL A 136 7.11 49.95 -24.89
N GLU A 137 8.30 49.34 -25.01
CA GLU A 137 9.59 49.94 -24.62
C GLU A 137 9.85 51.21 -25.37
N LYS A 138 9.41 51.30 -26.64
CA LYS A 138 9.50 52.51 -27.50
C LYS A 138 8.35 53.50 -27.32
N GLY A 139 7.39 53.25 -26.46
CA GLY A 139 6.22 54.10 -26.22
C GLY A 139 5.12 54.01 -27.26
N TYR A 140 5.18 53.06 -28.20
CA TYR A 140 4.21 52.93 -29.32
C TYR A 140 3.03 52.00 -29.01
N ARG A 141 3.01 51.35 -27.84
CA ARG A 141 1.94 50.46 -27.41
C ARG A 141 1.65 50.61 -25.92
N SER A 142 0.43 50.30 -25.48
CA SER A 142 0.06 50.34 -24.07
C SER A 142 0.47 49.08 -23.36
N GLN A 143 0.64 49.18 -22.02
CA GLN A 143 0.87 48.03 -21.14
C GLN A 143 -0.28 47.01 -21.20
N THR A 144 -1.50 47.47 -21.39
CA THR A 144 -2.70 46.60 -21.50
C THR A 144 -2.60 45.74 -22.78
N GLN A 145 -2.10 46.30 -23.90
CA GLN A 145 -1.89 45.52 -25.12
C GLN A 145 -0.76 44.50 -24.99
N LEU A 146 0.32 44.84 -24.25
CA LEU A 146 1.37 43.88 -23.92
C LEU A 146 0.84 42.73 -23.08
N ALA A 147 0.07 43.04 -22.03
CA ALA A 147 -0.54 42.02 -21.20
C ALA A 147 -1.50 41.10 -21.99
N ALA A 148 -2.29 41.65 -22.91
CA ALA A 148 -3.15 40.87 -23.80
C ALA A 148 -2.36 39.94 -24.74
N SER A 149 -1.25 40.40 -25.30
CA SER A 149 -0.39 39.54 -26.16
C SER A 149 0.32 38.45 -25.36
N LEU A 150 0.75 38.73 -24.12
CA LEU A 150 1.31 37.73 -23.22
C LEU A 150 0.25 36.65 -22.86
N ALA A 151 -0.95 37.06 -22.48
CA ALA A 151 -2.05 36.13 -22.19
C ALA A 151 -2.39 35.23 -23.39
N SER A 152 -2.34 35.77 -24.62
CA SER A 152 -2.55 34.99 -25.85
C SER A 152 -1.42 33.99 -26.10
N TYR A 153 -0.18 34.34 -25.80
CA TYR A 153 0.96 33.45 -25.87
C TYR A 153 0.84 32.33 -24.83
N ASP A 154 0.52 32.67 -23.58
CA ASP A 154 0.34 31.67 -22.52
C ASP A 154 -0.81 30.70 -22.82
N ALA A 155 -1.90 31.17 -23.39
CA ALA A 155 -3.02 30.34 -23.85
C ALA A 155 -2.57 29.35 -24.96
N SER A 156 -1.77 29.82 -25.93
CA SER A 156 -1.25 28.94 -26.99
C SER A 156 -0.26 27.91 -26.47
N LYS A 157 0.54 28.26 -25.46
CA LYS A 157 1.44 27.32 -24.76
C LYS A 157 0.67 26.24 -24.01
N ALA A 158 -0.45 26.60 -23.37
CA ALA A 158 -1.34 25.63 -22.73
C ALA A 158 -1.96 24.68 -23.76
N LEU A 159 -2.33 25.17 -24.95
CA LEU A 159 -2.85 24.35 -26.05
C LEU A 159 -1.80 23.31 -26.52
N VAL A 160 -0.55 23.72 -26.70
CA VAL A 160 0.54 22.79 -27.04
C VAL A 160 0.61 21.67 -26.00
N LYS A 161 0.64 22.02 -24.72
CA LYS A 161 0.68 21.02 -23.64
C LYS A 161 -0.51 20.06 -23.65
N GLN A 162 -1.69 20.55 -24.01
CA GLN A 162 -2.89 19.69 -24.17
C GLN A 162 -2.68 18.71 -25.33
N MET A 163 -2.18 19.16 -26.48
CA MET A 163 -1.94 18.30 -27.65
C MET A 163 -0.83 17.26 -27.39
N GLU A 164 0.22 17.65 -26.64
CA GLU A 164 1.26 16.72 -26.19
C GLU A 164 0.67 15.63 -25.31
N GLN A 165 -0.21 15.97 -24.37
CA GLN A 165 -0.88 15.01 -23.50
C GLN A 165 -1.78 14.07 -24.31
N GLU A 166 -2.57 14.58 -25.26
CA GLU A 166 -3.39 13.75 -26.15
C GLU A 166 -2.54 12.78 -26.98
N LEU A 167 -1.33 13.22 -27.40
CA LEU A 167 -0.40 12.37 -28.12
C LEU A 167 0.28 11.34 -27.21
N ASP A 168 0.58 11.67 -25.94
CA ASP A 168 1.13 10.68 -24.99
C ASP A 168 0.09 9.65 -24.58
N ASN A 169 -1.18 10.02 -24.45
CA ASN A 169 -2.29 9.14 -24.06
C ASN A 169 -2.57 8.00 -25.06
N ILE A 170 -1.99 8.04 -26.27
CA ILE A 170 -2.04 6.86 -27.17
C ILE A 170 -1.19 5.70 -26.64
N ASN A 171 -0.22 5.96 -25.77
CA ASN A 171 0.66 4.98 -25.19
C ASN A 171 0.10 4.50 -23.86
N ILE A 172 -0.63 3.42 -23.89
CA ILE A 172 -1.22 2.81 -22.70
C ILE A 172 -0.12 2.10 -21.93
N ARG A 173 0.19 2.57 -20.69
CA ARG A 173 1.34 2.15 -19.90
C ARG A 173 0.95 1.33 -18.67
N ALA A 174 1.88 0.48 -18.18
CA ALA A 174 1.72 -0.24 -16.93
C ALA A 174 1.76 0.74 -15.72
N PRO A 175 0.78 0.67 -14.80
CA PRO A 175 0.73 1.53 -13.62
C PRO A 175 1.70 1.09 -12.51
N PHE A 176 2.14 -0.17 -12.51
CA PHE A 176 3.08 -0.77 -11.54
C PHE A 176 3.80 -1.97 -12.16
N ASP A 177 4.82 -2.48 -11.48
CA ASP A 177 5.53 -3.70 -11.85
C ASP A 177 4.64 -4.92 -11.59
N GLY A 178 4.54 -5.83 -12.55
CA GLY A 178 3.69 -7.00 -12.42
C GLY A 178 3.72 -7.90 -13.64
N ILE A 179 2.76 -8.80 -13.73
CA ILE A 179 2.60 -9.75 -14.85
C ILE A 179 1.39 -9.33 -15.69
N PHE A 180 1.56 -9.28 -17.01
CA PHE A 180 0.45 -9.09 -17.94
C PHE A 180 -0.40 -10.36 -18.01
N ASN A 181 -1.51 -10.35 -17.28
CA ASN A 181 -2.30 -11.56 -17.04
C ASN A 181 -3.32 -11.85 -18.13
N GLU A 182 -3.88 -10.82 -18.76
CA GLU A 182 -4.96 -10.98 -19.72
C GLU A 182 -4.90 -9.89 -20.78
N LYS A 183 -5.01 -10.31 -22.03
CA LYS A 183 -5.15 -9.43 -23.20
C LYS A 183 -6.64 -9.28 -23.50
N LEU A 184 -7.16 -8.06 -23.50
CA LEU A 184 -8.59 -7.76 -23.68
C LEU A 184 -8.90 -7.04 -24.99
N ALA A 185 -7.86 -6.66 -25.73
CA ALA A 185 -7.97 -6.05 -27.05
C ALA A 185 -7.02 -6.71 -28.04
N GLU A 186 -7.36 -6.69 -29.29
CA GLU A 186 -6.53 -7.16 -30.39
C GLU A 186 -6.07 -6.00 -31.27
N ILE A 187 -5.01 -6.23 -32.06
CA ILE A 187 -4.54 -5.27 -33.06
C ILE A 187 -5.66 -5.04 -34.07
N GLY A 188 -6.01 -3.77 -34.32
CA GLY A 188 -7.13 -3.38 -35.17
C GLY A 188 -8.43 -3.08 -34.41
N ASP A 189 -8.54 -3.42 -33.15
CA ASP A 189 -9.70 -3.07 -32.34
C ASP A 189 -9.77 -1.56 -32.08
N PHE A 190 -10.99 -1.02 -32.08
CA PHE A 190 -11.24 0.35 -31.66
C PHE A 190 -11.49 0.41 -30.15
N LEU A 191 -10.63 1.14 -29.43
CA LEU A 191 -10.81 1.43 -28.01
C LEU A 191 -11.39 2.84 -27.83
N SER A 192 -12.45 2.91 -27.04
CA SER A 192 -12.97 4.17 -26.49
C SER A 192 -12.34 4.46 -25.13
N VAL A 193 -12.42 5.71 -24.66
CA VAL A 193 -11.97 6.10 -23.31
C VAL A 193 -12.60 5.17 -22.26
N GLY A 194 -11.77 4.63 -21.38
CA GLY A 194 -12.18 3.70 -20.33
C GLY A 194 -12.25 2.23 -20.75
N LYS A 195 -12.16 1.90 -22.05
CA LYS A 195 -12.14 0.50 -22.51
C LYS A 195 -10.77 -0.13 -22.22
N PRO A 196 -10.71 -1.29 -21.55
CA PRO A 196 -9.43 -1.90 -21.18
C PRO A 196 -8.73 -2.53 -22.38
N CYS A 197 -7.42 -2.35 -22.49
CA CYS A 197 -6.55 -3.07 -23.39
C CYS A 197 -6.12 -4.42 -22.82
N GLY A 198 -5.91 -4.48 -21.50
CA GLY A 198 -5.47 -5.69 -20.82
C GLY A 198 -5.51 -5.55 -19.30
N LYS A 199 -4.97 -6.54 -18.61
CA LYS A 199 -4.96 -6.63 -17.14
C LYS A 199 -3.56 -6.94 -16.64
N VAL A 200 -3.07 -6.15 -15.69
CA VAL A 200 -1.80 -6.39 -14.98
C VAL A 200 -2.08 -6.79 -13.54
N VAL A 201 -1.30 -7.74 -13.06
CA VAL A 201 -1.45 -8.35 -11.74
C VAL A 201 -0.09 -8.36 -11.05
N ASP A 202 -0.08 -8.02 -9.75
CA ASP A 202 1.07 -8.07 -8.86
C ASP A 202 0.83 -9.19 -7.83
N TYR A 203 1.79 -10.11 -7.67
CA TYR A 203 1.71 -11.27 -6.77
C TYR A 203 2.62 -11.11 -5.57
#